data_d9e506f1bc226223a4c11e07f939b818
#
_entry.id   d9e506f1bc226223a4c11e07f939b818
#
_cell.length_a   1.000
_cell.length_b   1.000
_cell.length_c   1.000
_cell.angle_alpha   90.00
_cell.angle_beta   90.00
_cell.angle_gamma   90.00
#
_symmetry.space_group_name_H-M   'P 1'
#
loop_
_entity.id
_entity.type
_entity.pdbx_description
1 polymer ?
#
loop_
_entity_poly.entity_id
_entity_poly.type
_entity_poly.pdbx_seq_one_letter_code
_entity_poly.pdbx_strand_id
1 'polypeptide(L)'
;KAKWEAKGEKFDIASVIPPEVPEHQNFAKSQFFAPLFDYDAESPEFNQARDRFDIKTPSSLRYNWRKGERRDVVVWESAFYESDLTKLADDMKRPHCRFNIRYEDGFEAVLPHLTTMRNAGSLFSLSSAQRLSKGDTAGALQDTLNGIRLGEQLRTEPFLISQLVRIAILQINFQTFWEGQVNHQWSAEQLTTFQETFQSIDLLAG
;
A
#
# COMPACT_ATOMS: atom_id res chain seq x y z
N LYS A 1 0.02 22.46 26.12
CA LYS A 1 -0.80 21.27 26.26
C LYS A 1 -2.27 21.68 26.49
N ALA A 2 -2.63 22.31 27.63
CA ALA A 2 -4.00 22.68 27.98
C ALA A 2 -4.78 23.44 26.88
N LYS A 3 -4.15 24.35 26.14
CA LYS A 3 -4.75 25.08 25.03
C LYS A 3 -5.24 24.17 23.88
N TRP A 4 -4.50 23.12 23.62
CA TRP A 4 -4.83 22.15 22.56
C TRP A 4 -5.82 21.09 23.04
N GLU A 5 -5.67 20.64 24.30
CA GLU A 5 -6.66 19.76 24.95
C GLU A 5 -8.07 20.39 24.97
N ALA A 6 -8.14 21.70 25.23
CA ALA A 6 -9.39 22.47 25.15
C ALA A 6 -10.01 22.51 23.73
N LYS A 7 -9.23 22.20 22.69
CA LYS A 7 -9.67 22.07 21.29
C LYS A 7 -9.99 20.63 20.89
N GLY A 8 -9.91 19.68 21.85
CA GLY A 8 -10.19 18.27 21.61
C GLY A 8 -8.97 17.43 21.22
N GLU A 9 -7.76 18.04 21.19
CA GLU A 9 -6.53 17.30 20.92
C GLU A 9 -6.17 16.37 22.07
N LYS A 10 -5.75 15.17 21.74
CA LYS A 10 -5.37 14.14 22.71
C LYS A 10 -3.86 13.95 22.69
N PHE A 11 -3.25 13.92 23.89
CA PHE A 11 -1.80 13.84 24.06
C PHE A 11 -1.37 12.60 24.87
N ASP A 12 -2.26 11.66 25.10
CA ASP A 12 -1.93 10.40 25.73
C ASP A 12 -1.88 9.29 24.66
N ILE A 13 -0.92 8.39 24.78
CA ILE A 13 -0.71 7.28 23.83
C ILE A 13 -1.97 6.42 23.72
N ALA A 14 -2.64 6.13 24.84
CA ALA A 14 -3.82 5.26 24.84
C ALA A 14 -4.97 5.78 23.97
N SER A 15 -5.08 7.10 23.81
CA SER A 15 -6.13 7.72 23.00
C SER A 15 -5.88 7.68 21.48
N VAL A 16 -4.63 7.45 21.07
CA VAL A 16 -4.26 7.37 19.65
C VAL A 16 -4.07 5.93 19.16
N ILE A 17 -3.99 4.95 20.08
CA ILE A 17 -3.91 3.54 19.71
C ILE A 17 -5.25 3.10 19.08
N PRO A 18 -5.24 2.55 17.85
CA PRO A 18 -6.46 2.02 17.24
C PRO A 18 -7.07 0.91 18.09
N PRO A 19 -8.42 0.81 18.18
CA PRO A 19 -9.10 -0.23 18.93
C PRO A 19 -8.77 -1.62 18.40
N GLU A 20 -8.94 -2.63 19.24
CA GLU A 20 -8.76 -4.02 18.82
C GLU A 20 -9.79 -4.42 17.77
N VAL A 21 -9.34 -5.24 16.83
CA VAL A 21 -10.14 -5.68 15.67
C VAL A 21 -10.17 -7.21 15.66
N PRO A 22 -11.36 -7.82 15.47
CA PRO A 22 -11.47 -9.27 15.30
C PRO A 22 -10.60 -9.78 14.15
N GLU A 23 -9.93 -10.91 14.34
CA GLU A 23 -8.94 -11.42 13.37
C GLU A 23 -9.51 -11.59 11.95
N HIS A 24 -10.73 -12.11 11.83
CA HIS A 24 -11.39 -12.32 10.53
C HIS A 24 -11.75 -11.03 9.80
N GLN A 25 -11.76 -9.88 10.50
CA GLN A 25 -12.02 -8.54 9.95
C GLN A 25 -10.74 -7.73 9.77
N ASN A 26 -9.60 -8.24 10.23
CA ASN A 26 -8.34 -7.52 10.24
C ASN A 26 -7.46 -7.93 9.04
N PHE A 27 -7.22 -6.99 8.11
CA PHE A 27 -6.32 -7.20 6.97
C PHE A 27 -4.90 -7.57 7.40
N ALA A 28 -4.39 -6.98 8.48
CA ALA A 28 -3.06 -7.28 9.01
C ALA A 28 -2.89 -8.74 9.45
N LYS A 29 -3.98 -9.49 9.67
CA LYS A 29 -3.97 -10.94 9.94
C LYS A 29 -4.02 -11.80 8.68
N SER A 30 -3.82 -11.22 7.49
CA SER A 30 -3.65 -11.99 6.26
C SER A 30 -2.40 -12.88 6.34
N GLN A 31 -2.37 -13.92 5.52
CA GLN A 31 -1.20 -14.84 5.45
C GLN A 31 0.12 -14.15 5.12
N PHE A 32 0.06 -12.95 4.53
CA PHE A 32 1.23 -12.17 4.12
C PHE A 32 1.86 -11.38 5.25
N PHE A 33 1.06 -10.98 6.24
CA PHE A 33 1.49 -10.10 7.32
C PHE A 33 1.42 -10.75 8.70
N ALA A 34 0.59 -11.78 8.88
CA ALA A 34 0.44 -12.47 10.16
C ALA A 34 1.79 -12.92 10.78
N PRO A 35 2.76 -13.47 10.00
CA PRO A 35 4.05 -13.85 10.56
C PRO A 35 4.89 -12.70 11.08
N LEU A 36 4.58 -11.45 10.68
CA LEU A 36 5.30 -10.26 11.15
C LEU A 36 4.86 -9.81 12.55
N PHE A 37 3.79 -10.42 13.11
CA PHE A 37 3.26 -10.05 14.43
C PHE A 37 4.14 -10.50 15.59
N ASP A 38 4.94 -11.53 15.41
CA ASP A 38 5.73 -12.12 16.50
C ASP A 38 7.06 -11.37 16.72
N TYR A 39 7.44 -10.48 15.81
CA TYR A 39 8.69 -9.71 15.84
C TYR A 39 9.97 -10.56 16.00
N ASP A 40 9.87 -11.84 15.71
CA ASP A 40 11.01 -12.76 15.77
C ASP A 40 11.80 -12.70 14.46
N ALA A 41 12.81 -11.83 14.43
CA ALA A 41 13.68 -11.65 13.28
C ALA A 41 14.55 -12.88 12.96
N GLU A 42 14.63 -13.87 13.86
CA GLU A 42 15.33 -15.13 13.64
C GLU A 42 14.40 -16.19 13.03
N SER A 43 13.08 -15.99 13.13
CA SER A 43 12.09 -16.91 12.57
C SER A 43 12.15 -16.95 11.03
N PRO A 44 12.21 -18.13 10.42
CA PRO A 44 12.13 -18.29 8.96
C PRO A 44 10.84 -17.72 8.39
N GLU A 45 9.71 -17.87 9.09
CA GLU A 45 8.39 -17.39 8.69
C GLU A 45 8.33 -15.86 8.65
N PHE A 46 8.92 -15.20 9.66
CA PHE A 46 9.05 -13.75 9.69
C PHE A 46 9.88 -13.23 8.51
N ASN A 47 11.06 -13.81 8.29
CA ASN A 47 11.94 -13.41 7.20
C ASN A 47 11.30 -13.65 5.83
N GLN A 48 10.62 -14.79 5.64
CA GLN A 48 9.90 -15.08 4.42
C GLN A 48 8.77 -14.06 4.17
N ALA A 49 8.00 -13.69 5.19
CA ALA A 49 6.93 -12.70 5.07
C ALA A 49 7.49 -11.31 4.78
N ARG A 50 8.58 -10.90 5.46
CA ARG A 50 9.25 -9.62 5.24
C ARG A 50 9.76 -9.46 3.82
N ASP A 51 10.38 -10.51 3.29
CA ASP A 51 11.09 -10.49 2.01
C ASP A 51 10.21 -10.95 0.84
N ARG A 52 8.96 -11.39 1.11
CA ARG A 52 8.06 -12.00 0.11
C ARG A 52 7.81 -11.13 -1.11
N PHE A 53 7.70 -9.83 -0.90
CA PHE A 53 7.49 -8.86 -1.97
C PHE A 53 8.76 -8.06 -2.28
N ASP A 54 9.92 -8.52 -1.81
CA ASP A 54 11.18 -7.84 -2.10
C ASP A 54 11.54 -8.03 -3.57
N ILE A 55 11.28 -6.98 -4.31
CA ILE A 55 11.68 -6.89 -5.70
C ILE A 55 12.96 -6.07 -5.74
N LYS A 56 14.04 -6.68 -6.18
CA LYS A 56 15.20 -5.93 -6.64
C LYS A 56 14.82 -5.20 -7.94
N THR A 57 14.02 -4.15 -7.79
CA THR A 57 13.50 -3.38 -8.91
C THR A 57 14.65 -2.63 -9.56
N PRO A 58 15.02 -2.92 -10.80
CA PRO A 58 15.99 -2.10 -11.52
C PRO A 58 15.52 -0.63 -11.52
N SER A 59 16.45 0.29 -11.39
CA SER A 59 16.16 1.73 -11.44
C SER A 59 15.46 2.17 -12.75
N SER A 60 15.65 1.40 -13.83
CA SER A 60 14.98 1.56 -15.13
C SER A 60 13.46 1.35 -15.09
N LEU A 61 12.93 0.64 -14.08
CA LEU A 61 11.49 0.46 -13.91
C LEU A 61 10.80 1.63 -13.16
N ARG A 62 11.58 2.64 -12.76
CA ARG A 62 11.00 3.87 -12.19
C ARG A 62 10.55 4.78 -13.33
N TYR A 63 9.25 4.92 -13.46
CA TYR A 63 8.68 5.90 -14.40
C TYR A 63 9.16 7.30 -14.06
N ASN A 64 9.75 7.98 -15.06
CA ASN A 64 10.09 9.38 -14.94
C ASN A 64 8.97 10.24 -15.52
N TRP A 65 7.95 10.52 -14.71
CA TRP A 65 6.80 11.32 -15.10
C TRP A 65 7.17 12.71 -15.65
N ARG A 66 8.34 13.25 -15.24
CA ARG A 66 8.83 14.55 -15.75
C ARG A 66 9.29 14.48 -17.20
N LYS A 67 9.68 13.32 -17.68
CA LYS A 67 10.11 13.11 -19.05
C LYS A 67 9.05 12.48 -19.95
N GLY A 68 7.91 12.03 -19.38
CA GLY A 68 6.88 11.32 -20.13
C GLY A 68 7.36 9.98 -20.71
N GLU A 69 8.48 9.45 -20.22
CA GLU A 69 9.04 8.19 -20.70
C GLU A 69 8.22 7.02 -20.14
N ARG A 70 7.78 6.12 -21.02
CA ARG A 70 7.21 4.82 -20.61
C ARG A 70 8.26 4.07 -19.80
N ARG A 71 7.77 3.40 -18.74
CA ARG A 71 8.60 2.39 -18.09
C ARG A 71 8.92 1.31 -19.12
N ASP A 72 10.20 1.03 -19.36
CA ASP A 72 10.59 -0.18 -20.06
C ASP A 72 10.25 -1.36 -19.15
N VAL A 73 8.98 -1.77 -19.19
CA VAL A 73 8.53 -2.99 -18.54
C VAL A 73 9.04 -4.15 -19.40
N VAL A 74 10.36 -4.35 -19.34
CA VAL A 74 10.99 -5.58 -19.82
C VAL A 74 10.23 -6.72 -19.15
N VAL A 75 9.87 -7.73 -19.92
CA VAL A 75 9.15 -8.94 -19.53
C VAL A 75 9.56 -9.37 -18.12
N TRP A 76 8.87 -8.75 -17.15
CA TRP A 76 9.02 -9.12 -15.76
C TRP A 76 8.16 -10.35 -15.55
N GLU A 77 8.68 -11.36 -14.87
CA GLU A 77 7.96 -12.59 -14.58
C GLU A 77 6.81 -12.31 -13.60
N SER A 78 5.86 -11.47 -14.02
CA SER A 78 4.66 -11.10 -13.26
C SER A 78 3.83 -12.32 -12.84
N ALA A 79 3.88 -13.38 -13.63
CA ALA A 79 3.21 -14.65 -13.34
C ALA A 79 3.58 -15.21 -11.97
N PHE A 80 4.80 -14.96 -11.47
CA PHE A 80 5.24 -15.43 -10.17
C PHE A 80 4.47 -14.78 -9.01
N TYR A 81 4.09 -13.52 -9.16
CA TYR A 81 3.40 -12.75 -8.11
C TYR A 81 1.88 -12.61 -8.32
N GLU A 82 1.36 -12.98 -9.49
CA GLU A 82 -0.06 -12.78 -9.83
C GLU A 82 -1.00 -13.45 -8.83
N SER A 83 -0.68 -14.68 -8.43
CA SER A 83 -1.46 -15.40 -7.42
C SER A 83 -1.44 -14.70 -6.06
N ASP A 84 -0.29 -14.16 -5.66
CA ASP A 84 -0.13 -13.47 -4.39
C ASP A 84 -0.84 -12.11 -4.40
N LEU A 85 -0.74 -11.36 -5.50
CA LEU A 85 -1.46 -10.09 -5.65
C LEU A 85 -2.98 -10.30 -5.64
N THR A 86 -3.48 -11.36 -6.27
CA THR A 86 -4.90 -11.71 -6.23
C THR A 86 -5.37 -12.02 -4.80
N LYS A 87 -4.64 -12.85 -4.07
CA LYS A 87 -4.96 -13.16 -2.67
C LYS A 87 -4.87 -11.93 -1.78
N LEU A 88 -3.87 -11.09 -1.99
CA LEU A 88 -3.71 -9.85 -1.24
C LEU A 88 -4.87 -8.89 -1.50
N ALA A 89 -5.32 -8.78 -2.76
CA ALA A 89 -6.49 -7.99 -3.14
C ALA A 89 -7.78 -8.51 -2.47
N ASP A 90 -7.93 -9.83 -2.35
CA ASP A 90 -9.06 -10.44 -1.64
C ASP A 90 -8.99 -10.19 -0.12
N ASP A 91 -7.83 -10.30 0.47
CA ASP A 91 -7.63 -10.00 1.90
C ASP A 91 -7.94 -8.53 2.24
N MET A 92 -7.67 -7.59 1.32
CA MET A 92 -8.01 -6.16 1.48
C MET A 92 -9.52 -5.85 1.48
N LYS A 93 -10.39 -6.84 1.26
CA LYS A 93 -11.84 -6.69 1.45
C LYS A 93 -12.23 -6.69 2.93
N ARG A 94 -11.33 -7.10 3.83
CA ARG A 94 -11.53 -6.98 5.27
C ARG A 94 -11.64 -5.49 5.66
N PRO A 95 -12.61 -5.13 6.51
CA PRO A 95 -12.97 -3.73 6.74
C PRO A 95 -11.96 -2.94 7.57
N HIS A 96 -11.07 -3.62 8.28
CA HIS A 96 -10.12 -3.02 9.20
C HIS A 96 -8.68 -3.47 8.93
N CYS A 97 -7.73 -2.61 9.33
CA CYS A 97 -6.30 -2.94 9.35
C CYS A 97 -5.69 -2.45 10.66
N ARG A 98 -5.21 -3.38 11.48
CA ARG A 98 -4.50 -3.06 12.71
C ARG A 98 -3.34 -4.03 12.88
N PHE A 99 -2.14 -3.52 12.73
CA PHE A 99 -0.91 -4.27 13.02
C PHE A 99 -0.65 -4.36 14.52
N ASN A 100 0.06 -5.41 14.95
CA ASN A 100 0.45 -5.60 16.34
C ASN A 100 1.71 -4.74 16.63
N ILE A 101 1.52 -3.46 16.86
CA ILE A 101 2.59 -2.51 17.12
C ILE A 101 2.77 -2.36 18.63
N ARG A 102 4.01 -2.35 19.10
CA ARG A 102 4.36 -2.01 20.48
C ARG A 102 4.40 -0.50 20.64
N TYR A 103 3.23 0.08 20.89
CA TYR A 103 3.09 1.55 20.99
C TYR A 103 3.84 2.14 22.16
N GLU A 104 4.10 1.34 23.19
CA GLU A 104 4.91 1.72 24.37
C GLU A 104 6.35 2.05 24.03
N ASP A 105 6.89 1.48 22.95
CA ASP A 105 8.26 1.75 22.48
C ASP A 105 8.38 3.13 21.81
N GLY A 106 7.27 3.82 21.57
CA GLY A 106 7.23 5.18 21.01
C GLY A 106 7.98 5.27 19.68
N PHE A 107 9.03 6.09 19.63
CA PHE A 107 9.83 6.29 18.41
C PHE A 107 10.74 5.10 18.07
N GLU A 108 10.97 4.18 19.01
CA GLU A 108 11.76 2.97 18.81
C GLU A 108 10.91 1.78 18.33
N ALA A 109 9.60 1.98 18.19
CA ALA A 109 8.69 0.94 17.73
C ALA A 109 9.13 0.38 16.37
N VAL A 110 9.28 -0.94 16.30
CA VAL A 110 9.63 -1.65 15.07
C VAL A 110 8.37 -1.86 14.22
N LEU A 111 8.44 -1.48 12.96
CA LEU A 111 7.32 -1.50 12.01
C LEU A 111 7.66 -2.36 10.78
N PRO A 112 7.80 -3.68 10.93
CA PRO A 112 8.31 -4.57 9.87
C PRO A 112 7.38 -4.64 8.65
N HIS A 113 6.09 -4.45 8.85
CA HIS A 113 5.07 -4.48 7.80
C HIS A 113 5.21 -3.36 6.77
N LEU A 114 5.80 -2.21 7.13
CA LEU A 114 5.86 -1.05 6.23
C LEU A 114 6.65 -1.32 4.96
N THR A 115 7.79 -2.01 5.07
CA THR A 115 8.60 -2.40 3.91
C THR A 115 7.84 -3.37 3.02
N THR A 116 7.23 -4.39 3.61
CA THR A 116 6.43 -5.41 2.89
C THR A 116 5.26 -4.77 2.16
N MET A 117 4.53 -3.85 2.81
CA MET A 117 3.42 -3.12 2.19
C MET A 117 3.89 -2.23 1.03
N ARG A 118 4.99 -1.49 1.20
CA ARG A 118 5.54 -0.66 0.14
C ARG A 118 5.97 -1.49 -1.07
N ASN A 119 6.59 -2.63 -0.84
CA ASN A 119 7.01 -3.55 -1.89
C ASN A 119 5.79 -4.14 -2.63
N ALA A 120 4.76 -4.58 -1.91
CA ALA A 120 3.51 -5.05 -2.51
C ALA A 120 2.82 -3.95 -3.34
N GLY A 121 2.81 -2.70 -2.85
CA GLY A 121 2.32 -1.54 -3.61
C GLY A 121 3.10 -1.31 -4.91
N SER A 122 4.42 -1.53 -4.89
CA SER A 122 5.26 -1.46 -6.09
C SER A 122 4.93 -2.57 -7.08
N LEU A 123 4.60 -3.78 -6.59
CA LEU A 123 4.18 -4.90 -7.43
C LEU A 123 2.86 -4.62 -8.15
N PHE A 124 1.85 -4.09 -7.46
CA PHE A 124 0.60 -3.66 -8.10
C PHE A 124 0.87 -2.64 -9.21
N SER A 125 1.70 -1.65 -8.95
CA SER A 125 2.07 -0.65 -9.96
C SER A 125 2.81 -1.25 -11.16
N LEU A 126 3.69 -2.22 -10.95
CA LEU A 126 4.39 -2.93 -12.05
C LEU A 126 3.43 -3.81 -12.85
N SER A 127 2.56 -4.57 -12.19
CA SER A 127 1.52 -5.37 -12.84
C SER A 127 0.61 -4.50 -13.69
N SER A 128 0.15 -3.39 -13.14
CA SER A 128 -0.68 -2.41 -13.86
C SER A 128 0.02 -1.85 -15.10
N ALA A 129 1.29 -1.43 -14.98
CA ALA A 129 2.05 -0.93 -16.11
C ALA A 129 2.26 -1.99 -17.20
N GLN A 130 2.49 -3.24 -16.81
CA GLN A 130 2.61 -4.36 -17.76
C GLN A 130 1.28 -4.61 -18.47
N ARG A 131 0.15 -4.55 -17.77
CA ARG A 131 -1.19 -4.66 -18.37
C ARG A 131 -1.46 -3.53 -19.34
N LEU A 132 -1.13 -2.29 -18.99
CA LEU A 132 -1.22 -1.14 -19.91
C LEU A 132 -0.39 -1.35 -21.18
N SER A 133 0.82 -1.87 -21.07
CA SER A 133 1.67 -2.13 -22.23
C SER A 133 1.09 -3.18 -23.19
N LYS A 134 0.23 -4.07 -22.69
CA LYS A 134 -0.47 -5.09 -23.43
C LYS A 134 -1.87 -4.66 -23.91
N GLY A 135 -2.32 -3.44 -23.55
CA GLY A 135 -3.66 -2.95 -23.87
C GLY A 135 -4.77 -3.46 -22.93
N ASP A 136 -4.43 -4.21 -21.88
CA ASP A 136 -5.37 -4.64 -20.84
C ASP A 136 -5.63 -3.48 -19.84
N THR A 137 -6.42 -2.50 -20.27
CA THR A 137 -6.72 -1.33 -19.45
C THR A 137 -7.63 -1.65 -18.26
N ALA A 138 -8.48 -2.65 -18.37
CA ALA A 138 -9.37 -3.07 -17.29
C ALA A 138 -8.57 -3.70 -16.14
N GLY A 139 -7.67 -4.64 -16.44
CA GLY A 139 -6.78 -5.21 -15.45
C GLY A 139 -5.82 -4.18 -14.85
N ALA A 140 -5.31 -3.25 -15.67
CA ALA A 140 -4.44 -2.17 -15.22
C ALA A 140 -5.16 -1.22 -14.24
N LEU A 141 -6.41 -0.86 -14.52
CA LEU A 141 -7.25 -0.11 -13.58
C LEU A 141 -7.36 -0.84 -12.25
N GLN A 142 -7.74 -2.13 -12.28
CA GLN A 142 -7.94 -2.92 -11.07
C GLN A 142 -6.68 -3.00 -10.22
N ASP A 143 -5.52 -3.24 -10.84
CA ASP A 143 -4.24 -3.30 -10.12
C ASP A 143 -3.86 -1.94 -9.53
N THR A 144 -4.08 -0.83 -10.26
CA THR A 144 -3.84 0.52 -9.74
C THR A 144 -4.73 0.81 -8.52
N LEU A 145 -6.02 0.48 -8.60
CA LEU A 145 -6.96 0.65 -7.49
C LEU A 145 -6.59 -0.22 -6.28
N ASN A 146 -6.13 -1.44 -6.51
CA ASN A 146 -5.65 -2.32 -5.44
C ASN A 146 -4.40 -1.75 -4.75
N GLY A 147 -3.45 -1.21 -5.50
CA GLY A 147 -2.28 -0.54 -4.93
C GLY A 147 -2.64 0.69 -4.10
N ILE A 148 -3.61 1.50 -4.55
CA ILE A 148 -4.14 2.63 -3.79
C ILE A 148 -4.83 2.13 -2.51
N ARG A 149 -5.70 1.12 -2.61
CA ARG A 149 -6.39 0.52 -1.46
C ARG A 149 -5.40 -0.04 -0.44
N LEU A 150 -4.30 -0.64 -0.91
CA LEU A 150 -3.24 -1.12 -0.02
C LEU A 150 -2.61 0.01 0.79
N GLY A 151 -2.33 1.16 0.15
CA GLY A 151 -1.85 2.34 0.85
C GLY A 151 -2.83 2.81 1.94
N GLU A 152 -4.12 2.83 1.62
CA GLU A 152 -5.18 3.24 2.54
C GLU A 152 -5.33 2.32 3.77
N GLN A 153 -4.82 1.09 3.74
CA GLN A 153 -4.78 0.22 4.92
C GLN A 153 -3.92 0.81 6.07
N LEU A 154 -2.96 1.70 5.76
CA LEU A 154 -2.13 2.39 6.76
C LEU A 154 -2.78 3.66 7.33
N ARG A 155 -3.96 4.05 6.85
CA ARG A 155 -4.60 5.32 7.19
C ARG A 155 -4.76 5.56 8.68
N THR A 156 -5.13 4.52 9.44
CA THR A 156 -5.42 4.62 10.88
C THR A 156 -4.21 4.43 11.78
N GLU A 157 -3.02 4.22 11.18
CA GLU A 157 -1.80 3.99 11.95
C GLU A 157 -1.21 5.33 12.42
N PRO A 158 -1.04 5.56 13.74
CA PRO A 158 -0.73 6.89 14.27
C PRO A 158 0.75 7.28 14.22
N PHE A 159 1.56 6.60 13.41
CA PHE A 159 2.97 6.92 13.24
C PHE A 159 3.21 7.77 11.99
N LEU A 160 4.00 8.83 12.13
CA LEU A 160 4.38 9.66 10.99
C LEU A 160 5.03 8.83 9.86
N ILE A 161 5.90 7.88 10.22
CA ILE A 161 6.56 7.03 9.22
C ILE A 161 5.56 6.16 8.46
N SER A 162 4.50 5.68 9.11
CA SER A 162 3.43 4.92 8.46
C SER A 162 2.67 5.79 7.47
N GLN A 163 2.38 7.04 7.81
CA GLN A 163 1.75 7.99 6.88
C GLN A 163 2.67 8.35 5.71
N LEU A 164 3.98 8.47 5.93
CA LEU A 164 4.94 8.67 4.83
C LEU A 164 4.99 7.46 3.89
N VAL A 165 4.94 6.24 4.42
CA VAL A 165 4.88 5.02 3.61
C VAL A 165 3.55 4.92 2.87
N ARG A 166 2.41 5.26 3.51
CA ARG A 166 1.10 5.38 2.85
C ARG A 166 1.19 6.31 1.64
N ILE A 167 1.69 7.53 1.82
CA ILE A 167 1.88 8.51 0.73
C ILE A 167 2.79 7.94 -0.36
N ALA A 168 3.87 7.26 -0.01
CA ALA A 168 4.77 6.66 -0.99
C ALA A 168 4.07 5.56 -1.83
N ILE A 169 3.25 4.72 -1.21
CA ILE A 169 2.46 3.69 -1.92
C ILE A 169 1.46 4.35 -2.86
N LEU A 170 0.73 5.36 -2.40
CA LEU A 170 -0.20 6.12 -3.23
C LEU A 170 0.52 6.75 -4.43
N GLN A 171 1.65 7.41 -4.20
CA GLN A 171 2.45 8.04 -5.25
C GLN A 171 2.94 7.03 -6.29
N ILE A 172 3.39 5.85 -5.86
CA ILE A 172 3.85 4.78 -6.77
C ILE A 172 2.70 4.35 -7.70
N ASN A 173 1.48 4.24 -7.20
CA ASN A 173 0.33 3.79 -7.98
C ASN A 173 -0.28 4.92 -8.82
N PHE A 174 -0.23 6.18 -8.37
CA PHE A 174 -0.58 7.33 -9.21
C PHE A 174 0.30 7.47 -10.46
N GLN A 175 1.54 6.99 -10.42
CA GLN A 175 2.40 6.98 -11.61
C GLN A 175 1.79 6.15 -12.74
N THR A 176 1.17 5.00 -12.43
CA THR A 176 0.53 4.16 -13.45
C THR A 176 -0.73 4.82 -14.02
N PHE A 177 -1.55 5.44 -13.16
CA PHE A 177 -2.67 6.26 -13.64
C PHE A 177 -2.18 7.33 -14.63
N TRP A 178 -1.13 8.08 -14.26
CA TRP A 178 -0.56 9.13 -15.09
C TRP A 178 -0.01 8.60 -16.42
N GLU A 179 0.66 7.46 -16.39
CA GLU A 179 1.19 6.80 -17.60
C GLU A 179 0.07 6.46 -18.59
N GLY A 180 -1.02 5.87 -18.12
CA GLY A 180 -2.18 5.60 -18.96
C GLY A 180 -2.89 6.88 -19.44
N GLN A 181 -2.91 7.94 -18.62
CA GLN A 181 -3.49 9.24 -18.99
C GLN A 181 -2.70 9.90 -20.12
N VAL A 182 -1.39 9.98 -20.01
CA VAL A 182 -0.52 10.58 -21.03
C VAL A 182 -0.59 9.83 -22.37
N ASN A 183 -0.80 8.51 -22.31
CA ASN A 183 -0.92 7.66 -23.50
C ASN A 183 -2.37 7.50 -23.98
N HIS A 184 -3.34 8.26 -23.43
CA HIS A 184 -4.77 8.21 -23.79
C HIS A 184 -5.37 6.78 -23.76
N GLN A 185 -4.96 5.97 -22.75
CA GLN A 185 -5.36 4.57 -22.66
C GLN A 185 -6.63 4.36 -21.83
N TRP A 186 -7.00 5.32 -20.96
CA TRP A 186 -8.16 5.19 -20.09
C TRP A 186 -9.47 5.58 -20.82
N SER A 187 -10.52 4.78 -20.63
CA SER A 187 -11.87 5.17 -21.06
C SER A 187 -12.46 6.25 -20.13
N ALA A 188 -13.54 6.90 -20.57
CA ALA A 188 -14.25 7.89 -19.76
C ALA A 188 -14.75 7.29 -18.42
N GLU A 189 -15.28 6.07 -18.45
CA GLU A 189 -15.75 5.36 -17.25
C GLU A 189 -14.60 5.05 -16.30
N GLN A 190 -13.44 4.63 -16.81
CA GLN A 190 -12.25 4.39 -16.01
C GLN A 190 -11.73 5.67 -15.35
N LEU A 191 -11.75 6.79 -16.08
CA LEU A 191 -11.38 8.10 -15.53
C LEU A 191 -12.35 8.55 -14.43
N THR A 192 -13.66 8.28 -14.59
CA THR A 192 -14.65 8.54 -13.52
C THR A 192 -14.34 7.72 -12.28
N THR A 193 -14.02 6.43 -12.44
CA THR A 193 -13.63 5.55 -11.32
C THR A 193 -12.39 6.07 -10.59
N PHE A 194 -11.38 6.52 -11.32
CA PHE A 194 -10.19 7.15 -10.73
C PHE A 194 -10.55 8.44 -9.98
N GLN A 195 -11.38 9.29 -10.57
CA GLN A 195 -11.82 10.54 -9.94
C GLN A 195 -12.51 10.28 -8.60
N GLU A 196 -13.46 9.36 -8.55
CA GLU A 196 -14.16 8.96 -7.32
C GLU A 196 -13.17 8.42 -6.28
N THR A 197 -12.24 7.56 -6.69
CA THR A 197 -11.21 7.01 -5.81
C THR A 197 -10.33 8.12 -5.23
N PHE A 198 -9.85 9.05 -6.06
CA PHE A 198 -8.97 10.12 -5.60
C PHE A 198 -9.68 11.10 -4.67
N GLN A 199 -10.97 11.39 -4.91
CA GLN A 199 -11.78 12.22 -4.03
C GLN A 199 -12.00 11.60 -2.65
N SER A 200 -11.93 10.27 -2.53
CA SER A 200 -12.08 9.57 -1.24
C SER A 200 -10.80 9.57 -0.39
N ILE A 201 -9.65 9.96 -0.96
CA ILE A 201 -8.37 9.96 -0.26
C ILE A 201 -8.25 11.25 0.56
N ASP A 202 -8.22 11.11 1.88
CA ASP A 202 -7.89 12.19 2.80
C ASP A 202 -6.49 11.94 3.39
N LEU A 203 -5.53 12.78 3.02
CA LEU A 203 -4.15 12.67 3.49
C LEU A 203 -3.95 13.24 4.90
N LEU A 204 -4.93 13.97 5.43
CA LEU A 204 -4.87 14.60 6.74
C LEU A 204 -5.69 13.85 7.79
N ALA A 205 -6.57 12.94 7.37
CA ALA A 205 -7.30 12.06 8.27
C ALA A 205 -6.44 10.86 8.65
N GLY A 206 -5.99 10.84 9.89
CA GLY A 206 -5.22 9.79 10.53
C GLY A 206 -5.40 9.84 12.03
#